data_7bb4534db451c0b5910caa77bb521e87
#
_entry.id   7bb4534db451c0b5910caa77bb521e87
#
_cell.length_a   1.000
_cell.length_b   1.000
_cell.length_c   1.000
_cell.angle_alpha   90.00
_cell.angle_beta   90.00
_cell.angle_gamma   90.00
#
_symmetry.space_group_name_H-M   'P 1'
#
loop_
_entity.id
_entity.type
_entity.pdbx_description
1 polymer ?
#
loop_
_entity_poly.entity_id
_entity_poly.type
_entity_poly.pdbx_seq_one_letter_code
_entity_poly.pdbx_strand_id
1 'polypeptide(L)'
;MWRLLAIVAAVFLIAGCQNKAIQDPYTLPKLQQVEPAEHQVIVRLLNDAMLGKEVYSLKDLVVDPESYKNGNIQRGDVVYLFYPAEVLSKYPEIELQQALRVVALSGETISMKRGQVFINGDKLDAFYGKDMNNDVKALKKKLKEPDLFDFEKENFNNLIRTVESENLEEQVVPEGMLFLLGDNRMRALDSYFFGPIAEENIIGKVIGYAK
;
A
#
# COMPACT_ATOMS: atom_id res chain seq x y z
N MET A 1 48.04 41.96 34.79
CA MET A 1 46.70 41.31 34.98
C MET A 1 46.00 41.24 33.64
N TRP A 2 46.14 40.11 32.94
CA TRP A 2 45.48 39.88 31.64
C TRP A 2 44.37 38.88 31.88
N ARG A 3 43.12 39.28 31.61
CA ARG A 3 41.97 38.43 31.65
C ARG A 3 41.80 37.78 30.27
N LEU A 4 42.01 36.47 30.20
CA LEU A 4 41.67 35.65 29.05
C LEU A 4 40.13 35.41 29.08
N LEU A 5 39.40 35.93 28.07
CA LEU A 5 38.03 35.60 27.80
C LEU A 5 38.02 34.32 26.96
N ALA A 6 37.56 33.23 27.50
CA ALA A 6 37.29 31.99 26.78
C ALA A 6 35.92 32.11 26.11
N ILE A 7 35.91 32.17 24.78
CA ILE A 7 34.69 32.09 23.96
C ILE A 7 34.37 30.62 23.80
N VAL A 8 33.31 30.15 24.46
CA VAL A 8 32.74 28.83 24.23
C VAL A 8 31.82 28.91 23.00
N ALA A 9 32.32 28.44 21.89
CA ALA A 9 31.49 28.27 20.67
C ALA A 9 30.59 27.05 20.87
N ALA A 10 29.32 27.27 21.11
CA ALA A 10 28.30 26.22 21.08
C ALA A 10 28.04 25.82 19.63
N VAL A 11 28.57 24.68 19.19
CA VAL A 11 28.25 24.06 17.91
C VAL A 11 26.87 23.43 18.02
N PHE A 12 25.86 24.12 17.53
CA PHE A 12 24.55 23.53 17.30
C PHE A 12 24.67 22.56 16.11
N LEU A 13 24.76 21.26 16.41
CA LEU A 13 24.52 20.22 15.39
C LEU A 13 23.04 20.30 15.01
N ILE A 14 22.75 20.97 13.91
CA ILE A 14 21.46 20.86 13.23
C ILE A 14 21.46 19.45 12.63
N ALA A 15 20.89 18.48 13.36
CA ALA A 15 20.50 17.21 12.76
C ALA A 15 19.39 17.53 11.76
N GLY A 16 19.76 17.79 10.52
CA GLY A 16 18.82 17.87 9.43
C GLY A 16 18.12 16.52 9.29
N CYS A 17 16.84 16.45 9.61
CA CYS A 17 16.00 15.33 9.18
C CYS A 17 16.05 15.28 7.65
N GLN A 18 16.99 14.53 7.10
CA GLN A 18 16.89 14.09 5.71
C GLN A 18 15.69 13.13 5.69
N ASN A 19 14.58 13.54 5.10
CA ASN A 19 13.47 12.65 4.79
C ASN A 19 14.02 11.54 3.88
N LYS A 20 14.41 10.45 4.51
CA LYS A 20 14.90 9.27 3.82
C LYS A 20 13.69 8.61 3.17
N ALA A 21 13.75 8.37 1.87
CA ALA A 21 12.70 7.65 1.18
C ALA A 21 13.00 6.15 1.20
N ILE A 22 12.00 5.35 1.52
CA ILE A 22 12.07 3.90 1.42
C ILE A 22 11.79 3.53 -0.03
N GLN A 23 12.80 2.94 -0.68
CA GLN A 23 12.69 2.43 -2.05
C GLN A 23 12.34 0.94 -2.04
N ASP A 24 11.55 0.52 -3.00
CA ASP A 24 11.32 -0.89 -3.29
C ASP A 24 11.65 -1.19 -4.76
N PRO A 25 12.91 -1.53 -5.05
CA PRO A 25 13.34 -1.87 -6.41
C PRO A 25 12.97 -3.30 -6.82
N TYR A 26 12.49 -4.12 -5.89
CA TYR A 26 12.26 -5.56 -6.11
C TYR A 26 10.85 -5.87 -6.56
N THR A 27 9.87 -5.07 -6.13
CA THR A 27 8.48 -5.29 -6.53
C THR A 27 8.25 -4.81 -7.95
N LEU A 28 8.01 -5.75 -8.84
CA LEU A 28 7.73 -5.45 -10.24
C LEU A 28 6.33 -4.83 -10.37
N PRO A 29 6.19 -3.75 -11.17
CA PRO A 29 4.89 -3.14 -11.42
C PRO A 29 4.01 -3.96 -12.36
N LYS A 30 4.55 -5.04 -12.95
CA LYS A 30 3.84 -5.91 -13.90
C LYS A 30 3.69 -7.31 -13.36
N LEU A 31 2.46 -7.80 -13.40
CA LEU A 31 2.15 -9.19 -13.11
C LEU A 31 2.66 -10.09 -14.24
N GLN A 32 3.43 -11.11 -13.89
CA GLN A 32 4.02 -12.05 -14.85
C GLN A 32 3.04 -13.16 -15.20
N GLN A 33 3.10 -13.63 -16.45
CA GLN A 33 2.44 -14.88 -16.84
C GLN A 33 3.30 -16.05 -16.36
N VAL A 34 2.68 -17.04 -15.72
CA VAL A 34 3.37 -18.20 -15.15
C VAL A 34 2.63 -19.50 -15.50
N GLU A 35 3.35 -20.59 -15.58
CA GLU A 35 2.76 -21.93 -15.65
C GLU A 35 2.57 -22.43 -14.22
N PRO A 36 1.34 -22.74 -13.77
CA PRO A 36 1.09 -23.18 -12.41
C PRO A 36 1.71 -24.55 -12.11
N ALA A 37 2.38 -24.68 -10.97
CA ALA A 37 2.81 -25.97 -10.44
C ALA A 37 1.65 -26.69 -9.74
N GLU A 38 1.78 -28.01 -9.52
CA GLU A 38 0.72 -28.87 -8.95
C GLU A 38 0.22 -28.39 -7.57
N HIS A 39 1.12 -27.83 -6.73
CA HIS A 39 0.79 -27.35 -5.39
C HIS A 39 0.20 -25.94 -5.36
N GLN A 40 0.18 -25.25 -6.49
CA GLN A 40 -0.30 -23.86 -6.60
C GLN A 40 -1.80 -23.81 -6.92
N VAL A 41 -2.46 -22.78 -6.45
CA VAL A 41 -3.90 -22.61 -6.58
C VAL A 41 -4.20 -21.49 -7.58
N ILE A 42 -5.16 -21.74 -8.48
CA ILE A 42 -5.67 -20.73 -9.40
C ILE A 42 -6.90 -20.10 -8.79
N VAL A 43 -6.89 -18.78 -8.68
CA VAL A 43 -8.00 -17.98 -8.14
C VAL A 43 -8.35 -16.84 -9.06
N ARG A 44 -9.62 -16.42 -9.07
CA ARG A 44 -10.08 -15.26 -9.83
C ARG A 44 -10.73 -14.25 -8.90
N LEU A 45 -10.22 -13.02 -8.90
CA LEU A 45 -10.84 -11.92 -8.17
C LEU A 45 -12.01 -11.37 -8.99
N LEU A 46 -13.19 -11.29 -8.38
CA LEU A 46 -14.40 -10.77 -9.00
C LEU A 46 -14.66 -9.28 -8.69
N ASN A 47 -13.74 -8.65 -7.96
CA ASN A 47 -13.81 -7.25 -7.59
C ASN A 47 -12.59 -6.48 -8.12
N ASP A 48 -12.60 -5.16 -7.98
CA ASP A 48 -11.58 -4.25 -8.51
C ASP A 48 -10.66 -3.64 -7.43
N ALA A 49 -10.59 -4.25 -6.24
CA ALA A 49 -9.72 -3.81 -5.15
C ALA A 49 -8.23 -3.77 -5.54
N MET A 50 -7.82 -4.66 -6.44
CA MET A 50 -6.46 -4.75 -6.97
C MET A 50 -6.33 -4.22 -8.40
N LEU A 51 -7.25 -3.36 -8.83
CA LEU A 51 -7.18 -2.68 -10.11
C LEU A 51 -6.28 -1.44 -9.99
N GLY A 52 -4.99 -1.62 -10.29
CA GLY A 52 -4.00 -0.56 -10.27
C GLY A 52 -3.37 -0.37 -11.65
N LYS A 53 -2.04 -0.22 -11.72
CA LYS A 53 -1.29 -0.22 -12.97
C LYS A 53 -1.39 -1.55 -13.71
N GLU A 54 -1.51 -2.63 -12.96
CA GLU A 54 -1.78 -3.97 -13.46
C GLU A 54 -3.19 -4.40 -13.05
N VAL A 55 -3.82 -5.16 -13.93
CA VAL A 55 -5.16 -5.69 -13.71
C VAL A 55 -5.02 -7.07 -13.09
N TYR A 56 -5.13 -7.16 -11.77
CA TYR A 56 -5.25 -8.44 -11.07
C TYR A 56 -6.65 -9.02 -11.20
N SER A 57 -7.66 -8.14 -11.27
CA SER A 57 -9.06 -8.53 -11.47
C SER A 57 -9.27 -9.18 -12.82
N LEU A 58 -10.17 -10.16 -12.88
CA LEU A 58 -10.55 -10.91 -14.11
C LEU A 58 -9.41 -11.77 -14.71
N LYS A 59 -8.26 -11.86 -14.08
CA LYS A 59 -7.21 -12.82 -14.42
C LYS A 59 -7.29 -14.05 -13.53
N ASP A 60 -6.86 -15.17 -14.05
CA ASP A 60 -6.66 -16.40 -13.29
C ASP A 60 -5.32 -16.29 -12.57
N LEU A 61 -5.36 -15.75 -11.34
CA LEU A 61 -4.17 -15.53 -10.52
C LEU A 61 -3.63 -16.86 -10.01
N VAL A 62 -2.31 -17.00 -10.05
CA VAL A 62 -1.62 -18.15 -9.48
C VAL A 62 -1.14 -17.77 -8.09
N VAL A 63 -1.67 -18.46 -7.08
CA VAL A 63 -1.31 -18.31 -5.67
C VAL A 63 -0.43 -19.47 -5.26
N ASP A 64 0.73 -19.18 -4.67
CA ASP A 64 1.65 -20.16 -4.15
C ASP A 64 1.59 -20.18 -2.61
N PRO A 65 0.95 -21.23 -2.01
CA PRO A 65 0.85 -21.37 -0.57
C PRO A 65 2.19 -21.73 0.10
N GLU A 66 3.18 -22.14 -0.68
CA GLU A 66 4.49 -22.57 -0.15
C GLU A 66 5.51 -21.42 -0.13
N SER A 67 5.19 -20.27 -0.74
CA SER A 67 6.10 -19.13 -0.88
C SER A 67 6.72 -18.65 0.43
N TYR A 68 6.02 -18.86 1.55
CA TYR A 68 6.47 -18.38 2.87
C TYR A 68 6.91 -19.47 3.84
N LYS A 69 6.95 -20.75 3.40
CA LYS A 69 7.42 -21.86 4.26
C LYS A 69 8.88 -21.70 4.70
N ASN A 70 9.73 -21.14 3.85
CA ASN A 70 11.17 -20.99 4.09
C ASN A 70 11.63 -19.53 3.94
N GLY A 71 10.71 -18.58 3.92
CA GLY A 71 10.99 -17.17 3.72
C GLY A 71 9.97 -16.27 4.41
N ASN A 72 10.33 -15.02 4.58
CA ASN A 72 9.48 -14.04 5.20
C ASN A 72 8.63 -13.34 4.14
N ILE A 73 7.42 -12.95 4.51
CA ILE A 73 6.58 -12.03 3.74
C ILE A 73 7.35 -10.72 3.59
N GLN A 74 7.35 -10.17 2.37
CA GLN A 74 8.07 -8.94 2.05
C GLN A 74 7.11 -7.80 1.73
N ARG A 75 7.55 -6.58 2.01
CA ARG A 75 6.85 -5.39 1.52
C ARG A 75 6.76 -5.44 -0.01
N GLY A 76 5.58 -5.08 -0.54
CA GLY A 76 5.30 -5.12 -1.96
C GLY A 76 4.70 -6.44 -2.46
N ASP A 77 4.82 -7.54 -1.70
CA ASP A 77 4.15 -8.78 -2.05
C ASP A 77 2.63 -8.59 -2.16
N VAL A 78 2.02 -9.20 -3.15
CA VAL A 78 0.57 -9.37 -3.18
C VAL A 78 0.24 -10.72 -2.57
N VAL A 79 -0.49 -10.69 -1.48
CA VAL A 79 -0.90 -11.88 -0.73
C VAL A 79 -2.36 -12.19 -0.99
N TYR A 80 -2.69 -13.48 -1.09
CA TYR A 80 -4.06 -13.97 -1.06
C TYR A 80 -4.38 -14.42 0.35
N LEU A 81 -5.50 -14.01 0.89
CA LEU A 81 -5.82 -14.16 2.31
C LEU A 81 -7.28 -14.48 2.55
N PHE A 82 -7.56 -15.03 3.74
CA PHE A 82 -8.90 -15.00 4.35
C PHE A 82 -9.06 -13.71 5.17
N TYR A 83 -10.21 -13.05 5.04
CA TYR A 83 -10.55 -12.00 5.98
C TYR A 83 -10.81 -12.60 7.38
N PRO A 84 -10.31 -11.95 8.45
CA PRO A 84 -10.63 -12.33 9.82
C PRO A 84 -12.14 -12.33 10.08
N ALA A 85 -12.59 -13.19 10.99
CA ALA A 85 -14.01 -13.32 11.33
C ALA A 85 -14.64 -12.00 11.80
N GLU A 86 -13.87 -11.16 12.49
CA GLU A 86 -14.30 -9.84 12.96
C GLU A 86 -14.56 -8.89 11.79
N VAL A 87 -13.73 -8.94 10.75
CA VAL A 87 -13.91 -8.14 9.52
C VAL A 87 -15.18 -8.61 8.80
N LEU A 88 -15.35 -9.92 8.61
CA LEU A 88 -16.55 -10.49 7.97
C LEU A 88 -17.83 -10.20 8.74
N SER A 89 -17.76 -10.20 10.07
CA SER A 89 -18.90 -9.85 10.92
C SER A 89 -19.32 -8.38 10.77
N LYS A 90 -18.34 -7.49 10.59
CA LYS A 90 -18.56 -6.05 10.41
C LYS A 90 -19.00 -5.69 8.97
N TYR A 91 -18.54 -6.47 8.00
CA TYR A 91 -18.77 -6.24 6.57
C TYR A 91 -19.27 -7.54 5.90
N PRO A 92 -20.50 -7.99 6.18
CA PRO A 92 -21.01 -9.30 5.76
C PRO A 92 -21.20 -9.44 4.24
N GLU A 93 -21.16 -8.33 3.50
CA GLU A 93 -21.33 -8.29 2.04
C GLU A 93 -20.04 -8.53 1.25
N ILE A 94 -18.88 -8.62 1.93
CA ILE A 94 -17.61 -8.84 1.23
C ILE A 94 -17.34 -10.33 1.00
N GLU A 95 -16.48 -10.61 0.05
CA GLU A 95 -15.97 -11.96 -0.19
C GLU A 95 -15.12 -12.44 0.99
N LEU A 96 -15.17 -13.76 1.27
CA LEU A 96 -14.39 -14.39 2.33
C LEU A 96 -12.87 -14.24 2.12
N GLN A 97 -12.46 -14.21 0.84
CA GLN A 97 -11.06 -14.19 0.43
C GLN A 97 -10.78 -12.99 -0.45
N GLN A 98 -9.55 -12.48 -0.36
CA GLN A 98 -9.12 -11.32 -1.12
C GLN A 98 -7.62 -11.38 -1.42
N ALA A 99 -7.20 -10.68 -2.47
CA ALA A 99 -5.79 -10.34 -2.68
C ALA A 99 -5.55 -8.89 -2.28
N LEU A 100 -4.51 -8.65 -1.47
CA LEU A 100 -4.09 -7.31 -1.05
C LEU A 100 -2.56 -7.23 -1.07
N ARG A 101 -2.03 -6.00 -1.11
CA ARG A 101 -0.58 -5.76 -1.13
C ARG A 101 -0.06 -5.47 0.27
N VAL A 102 1.05 -6.10 0.63
CA VAL A 102 1.80 -5.82 1.87
C VAL A 102 2.46 -4.45 1.78
N VAL A 103 2.10 -3.55 2.68
CA VAL A 103 2.60 -2.17 2.70
C VAL A 103 3.45 -1.90 3.94
N ALA A 104 3.08 -2.44 5.11
CA ALA A 104 3.94 -2.41 6.27
C ALA A 104 4.03 -3.79 6.93
N LEU A 105 5.18 -4.05 7.51
CA LEU A 105 5.54 -5.32 8.15
C LEU A 105 5.41 -5.23 9.66
N SER A 106 5.38 -6.39 10.30
CA SER A 106 5.43 -6.56 11.76
C SER A 106 6.51 -5.68 12.41
N GLY A 107 6.14 -4.95 13.47
CA GLY A 107 7.03 -4.06 14.22
C GLY A 107 7.30 -2.69 13.60
N GLU A 108 6.85 -2.42 12.38
CA GLU A 108 6.99 -1.10 11.75
C GLU A 108 5.89 -0.15 12.20
N THR A 109 6.15 1.15 12.12
CA THR A 109 5.08 2.15 12.17
C THR A 109 4.60 2.47 10.77
N ILE A 110 3.29 2.67 10.63
CA ILE A 110 2.67 3.15 9.41
C ILE A 110 1.85 4.40 9.69
N SER A 111 1.93 5.35 8.79
CA SER A 111 1.02 6.50 8.73
C SER A 111 0.71 6.85 7.29
N MET A 112 -0.35 7.62 7.10
CA MET A 112 -0.71 8.13 5.77
C MET A 112 -1.06 9.61 5.86
N LYS A 113 -0.55 10.37 4.91
CA LYS A 113 -0.84 11.80 4.81
C LYS A 113 -1.18 12.16 3.37
N ARG A 114 -2.42 12.56 3.16
CA ARG A 114 -2.94 12.94 1.85
C ARG A 114 -2.69 11.85 0.79
N GLY A 115 -2.98 10.59 1.15
CA GLY A 115 -2.80 9.41 0.31
C GLY A 115 -1.36 8.90 0.18
N GLN A 116 -0.35 9.61 0.71
CA GLN A 116 1.04 9.14 0.73
C GLN A 116 1.32 8.33 1.98
N VAL A 117 1.83 7.12 1.82
CA VAL A 117 2.25 6.22 2.90
C VAL A 117 3.62 6.60 3.42
N PHE A 118 3.79 6.53 4.74
CA PHE A 118 5.04 6.65 5.46
C PHE A 118 5.24 5.42 6.34
N ILE A 119 6.45 4.89 6.36
CA ILE A 119 6.86 3.74 7.17
C ILE A 119 8.02 4.20 8.05
N ASN A 120 7.89 4.03 9.37
CA ASN A 120 8.86 4.49 10.36
C ASN A 120 9.21 5.98 10.19
N GLY A 121 8.21 6.80 9.81
CA GLY A 121 8.36 8.22 9.52
C GLY A 121 8.95 8.56 8.16
N ASP A 122 9.48 7.59 7.41
CA ASP A 122 10.06 7.79 6.09
C ASP A 122 9.02 7.57 4.98
N LYS A 123 9.06 8.42 3.94
CA LYS A 123 8.17 8.29 2.79
C LYS A 123 8.39 6.97 2.07
N LEU A 124 7.33 6.19 1.82
CA LEU A 124 7.39 5.05 0.91
C LEU A 124 7.38 5.54 -0.54
N ASP A 125 8.56 5.49 -1.18
CA ASP A 125 8.76 5.91 -2.56
C ASP A 125 8.76 4.70 -3.50
N ALA A 126 7.64 3.98 -3.48
CA ALA A 126 7.32 2.86 -4.36
C ALA A 126 6.03 3.21 -5.13
N PHE A 127 5.77 2.49 -6.23
CA PHE A 127 4.59 2.77 -7.07
C PHE A 127 3.27 2.60 -6.30
N TYR A 128 3.24 1.77 -5.25
CA TYR A 128 2.10 1.53 -4.37
C TYR A 128 2.12 2.38 -3.08
N GLY A 129 3.13 3.23 -2.89
CA GLY A 129 3.23 4.14 -1.73
C GLY A 129 2.22 5.29 -1.74
N LYS A 130 1.44 5.42 -2.81
CA LYS A 130 0.32 6.36 -2.97
C LYS A 130 -0.76 5.74 -3.85
N ASP A 131 -1.92 6.38 -3.95
CA ASP A 131 -2.97 5.94 -4.88
C ASP A 131 -2.43 5.88 -6.31
N MET A 132 -2.55 4.70 -6.95
CA MET A 132 -2.04 4.45 -8.30
C MET A 132 -2.99 4.94 -9.39
N ASN A 133 -4.28 5.01 -9.10
CA ASN A 133 -5.32 5.35 -10.07
C ASN A 133 -5.57 6.85 -10.11
N ASN A 134 -5.34 7.55 -8.99
CA ASN A 134 -5.71 8.94 -8.82
C ASN A 134 -4.49 9.81 -8.47
N ASP A 135 -3.59 10.03 -9.45
CA ASP A 135 -2.47 10.95 -9.28
C ASP A 135 -3.00 12.39 -9.20
N VAL A 136 -3.02 12.95 -7.99
CA VAL A 136 -3.48 14.32 -7.71
C VAL A 136 -2.79 15.37 -8.57
N LYS A 137 -1.49 15.19 -8.88
CA LYS A 137 -0.76 16.13 -9.74
C LYS A 137 -1.27 16.07 -11.18
N ALA A 138 -1.53 14.86 -11.69
CA ALA A 138 -2.10 14.67 -13.03
C ALA A 138 -3.54 15.21 -13.11
N LEU A 139 -4.38 14.95 -12.09
CA LEU A 139 -5.74 15.49 -12.01
C LEU A 139 -5.74 17.01 -11.98
N LYS A 140 -4.89 17.64 -11.14
CA LYS A 140 -4.73 19.11 -11.10
C LYS A 140 -4.22 19.71 -12.42
N LYS A 141 -3.45 18.97 -13.20
CA LYS A 141 -3.04 19.38 -14.55
C LYS A 141 -4.23 19.34 -15.51
N LYS A 142 -5.02 18.26 -15.47
CA LYS A 142 -6.25 18.13 -16.30
C LYS A 142 -7.25 19.25 -16.03
N LEU A 143 -7.45 19.65 -14.77
CA LEU A 143 -8.34 20.77 -14.43
C LEU A 143 -8.00 22.11 -15.09
N LYS A 144 -6.80 22.27 -15.66
CA LYS A 144 -6.37 23.47 -16.38
C LYS A 144 -6.64 23.41 -17.89
N GLU A 145 -7.14 22.29 -18.38
CA GLU A 145 -7.48 22.13 -19.79
C GLU A 145 -8.72 23.00 -20.12
N PRO A 146 -8.69 23.78 -21.23
CA PRO A 146 -9.72 24.76 -21.51
C PRO A 146 -11.08 24.15 -21.87
N ASP A 147 -11.09 22.95 -22.45
CA ASP A 147 -12.26 22.31 -23.03
C ASP A 147 -12.98 21.32 -22.09
N LEU A 148 -12.67 21.35 -20.79
CA LEU A 148 -13.31 20.50 -19.80
C LEU A 148 -14.75 20.95 -19.50
N PHE A 149 -15.66 20.01 -19.56
CA PHE A 149 -17.04 20.20 -19.12
C PHE A 149 -17.11 20.38 -17.58
N ASP A 150 -18.12 21.09 -17.11
CA ASP A 150 -18.25 21.38 -15.66
C ASP A 150 -18.40 20.10 -14.81
N PHE A 151 -19.11 19.08 -15.33
CA PHE A 151 -19.22 17.78 -14.64
C PHE A 151 -17.87 17.06 -14.52
N GLU A 152 -16.97 17.18 -15.52
CA GLU A 152 -15.61 16.60 -15.45
C GLU A 152 -14.77 17.33 -14.43
N LYS A 153 -14.85 18.66 -14.37
CA LYS A 153 -14.17 19.48 -13.34
C LYS A 153 -14.64 19.08 -11.94
N GLU A 154 -15.95 18.90 -11.77
CA GLU A 154 -16.50 18.46 -10.49
C GLU A 154 -15.99 17.06 -10.10
N ASN A 155 -16.01 16.11 -11.03
CA ASN A 155 -15.48 14.77 -10.82
C ASN A 155 -14.00 14.78 -10.43
N PHE A 156 -13.14 15.51 -11.16
CA PHE A 156 -11.73 15.63 -10.81
C PHE A 156 -11.51 16.30 -9.45
N ASN A 157 -12.26 17.32 -9.11
CA ASN A 157 -12.20 17.95 -7.80
C ASN A 157 -12.63 17.00 -6.68
N ASN A 158 -13.66 16.17 -6.92
CA ASN A 158 -14.10 15.13 -5.97
C ASN A 158 -13.01 14.09 -5.75
N LEU A 159 -12.41 13.57 -6.82
CA LEU A 159 -11.30 12.62 -6.74
C LEU A 159 -10.11 13.20 -5.98
N ILE A 160 -9.71 14.43 -6.28
CA ILE A 160 -8.62 15.13 -5.56
C ILE A 160 -8.95 15.22 -4.08
N ARG A 161 -10.16 15.66 -3.72
CA ARG A 161 -10.58 15.78 -2.31
C ARG A 161 -10.55 14.42 -1.61
N THR A 162 -11.02 13.37 -2.25
CA THR A 162 -11.00 12.02 -1.69
C THR A 162 -9.57 11.58 -1.38
N VAL A 163 -8.66 11.65 -2.36
CA VAL A 163 -7.25 11.28 -2.14
C VAL A 163 -6.59 12.17 -1.07
N GLU A 164 -6.81 13.48 -1.13
CA GLU A 164 -6.22 14.41 -0.15
C GLU A 164 -6.84 14.28 1.26
N SER A 165 -7.98 13.61 1.41
CA SER A 165 -8.59 13.29 2.70
C SER A 165 -8.11 11.96 3.29
N GLU A 166 -7.40 11.13 2.52
CA GLU A 166 -6.82 9.87 3.02
C GLU A 166 -5.69 10.17 4.01
N ASN A 167 -6.00 10.08 5.28
CA ASN A 167 -5.04 10.26 6.36
C ASN A 167 -5.17 9.10 7.35
N LEU A 168 -4.05 8.59 7.81
CA LEU A 168 -3.93 7.57 8.84
C LEU A 168 -2.95 8.09 9.88
N GLU A 169 -3.41 8.21 11.12
CA GLU A 169 -2.53 8.51 12.24
C GLU A 169 -1.47 7.41 12.38
N GLU A 170 -0.29 7.81 12.87
CA GLU A 170 0.80 6.85 13.05
C GLU A 170 0.40 5.75 14.03
N GLN A 171 0.56 4.50 13.60
CA GLN A 171 0.31 3.33 14.42
C GLN A 171 1.37 2.26 14.18
N VAL A 172 1.65 1.47 15.21
CA VAL A 172 2.56 0.33 15.13
C VAL A 172 1.80 -0.85 14.53
N VAL A 173 2.40 -1.55 13.57
CA VAL A 173 1.93 -2.86 13.11
C VAL A 173 2.36 -3.89 14.17
N PRO A 174 1.40 -4.56 14.85
CA PRO A 174 1.75 -5.51 15.91
C PRO A 174 2.60 -6.67 15.41
N GLU A 175 3.30 -7.34 16.34
CA GLU A 175 4.07 -8.54 16.03
C GLU A 175 3.18 -9.63 15.41
N GLY A 176 3.65 -10.29 14.35
CA GLY A 176 2.90 -11.29 13.60
C GLY A 176 1.74 -10.74 12.76
N MET A 177 1.68 -9.43 12.55
CA MET A 177 0.67 -8.79 11.71
C MET A 177 1.28 -8.03 10.53
N LEU A 178 0.44 -7.78 9.53
CA LEU A 178 0.77 -7.06 8.31
C LEU A 178 -0.24 -5.93 8.09
N PHE A 179 0.21 -4.82 7.54
CA PHE A 179 -0.69 -3.78 7.05
C PHE A 179 -0.81 -3.90 5.53
N LEU A 180 -2.00 -4.24 5.09
CA LEU A 180 -2.30 -4.60 3.70
C LEU A 180 -3.19 -3.53 3.08
N LEU A 181 -2.87 -3.13 1.85
CA LEU A 181 -3.69 -2.18 1.10
C LEU A 181 -4.05 -2.74 -0.28
N GLY A 182 -5.21 -2.37 -0.77
CA GLY A 182 -5.56 -2.58 -2.17
C GLY A 182 -4.83 -1.62 -3.08
N ASP A 183 -4.53 -2.05 -4.30
CA ASP A 183 -3.93 -1.18 -5.32
C ASP A 183 -4.92 -0.11 -5.81
N ASN A 184 -6.21 -0.39 -5.71
CA ASN A 184 -7.30 0.56 -5.91
C ASN A 184 -7.86 1.01 -4.54
N ARG A 185 -7.28 2.07 -3.98
CA ARG A 185 -7.63 2.59 -2.65
C ARG A 185 -9.12 2.90 -2.48
N MET A 186 -9.76 3.37 -3.53
CA MET A 186 -11.18 3.76 -3.51
C MET A 186 -12.15 2.59 -3.56
N ARG A 187 -11.67 1.39 -3.88
CA ARG A 187 -12.50 0.19 -4.11
C ARG A 187 -12.10 -0.98 -3.20
N ALA A 188 -11.03 -0.82 -2.45
CA ALA A 188 -10.57 -1.85 -1.53
C ALA A 188 -11.17 -1.65 -0.14
N LEU A 189 -11.61 -2.74 0.47
CA LEU A 189 -11.76 -2.82 1.90
C LEU A 189 -10.50 -3.49 2.44
N ASP A 190 -9.65 -2.73 3.13
CA ASP A 190 -8.31 -3.13 3.50
C ASP A 190 -7.92 -2.62 4.90
N SER A 191 -6.67 -2.75 5.28
CA SER A 191 -6.18 -2.38 6.60
C SER A 191 -6.38 -0.90 6.96
N TYR A 192 -6.63 -0.03 6.01
CA TYR A 192 -7.02 1.35 6.29
C TYR A 192 -8.33 1.45 7.07
N PHE A 193 -9.27 0.51 6.83
CA PHE A 193 -10.60 0.50 7.44
C PHE A 193 -10.71 -0.36 8.69
N PHE A 194 -9.95 -1.46 8.77
CA PHE A 194 -10.08 -2.43 9.86
C PHE A 194 -8.77 -2.71 10.62
N GLY A 195 -7.64 -2.10 10.23
CA GLY A 195 -6.35 -2.31 10.88
C GLY A 195 -5.54 -3.47 10.31
N PRO A 196 -4.41 -3.81 10.94
CA PRO A 196 -3.53 -4.88 10.51
C PRO A 196 -4.22 -6.25 10.55
N ILE A 197 -3.77 -7.17 9.68
CA ILE A 197 -4.22 -8.56 9.58
C ILE A 197 -3.11 -9.48 10.05
N ALA A 198 -3.44 -10.52 10.83
CA ALA A 198 -2.48 -11.52 11.27
C ALA A 198 -1.93 -12.34 10.08
N GLU A 199 -0.63 -12.66 10.13
CA GLU A 199 0.05 -13.44 9.09
C GLU A 199 -0.59 -14.82 8.88
N GLU A 200 -1.20 -15.40 9.91
CA GLU A 200 -1.91 -16.68 9.84
C GLU A 200 -3.13 -16.67 8.89
N ASN A 201 -3.66 -15.49 8.57
CA ASN A 201 -4.73 -15.34 7.59
C ASN A 201 -4.26 -15.42 6.13
N ILE A 202 -2.93 -15.39 5.90
CA ILE A 202 -2.36 -15.45 4.57
C ILE A 202 -2.39 -16.88 4.05
N ILE A 203 -3.03 -17.07 2.90
CA ILE A 203 -3.09 -18.35 2.19
C ILE A 203 -1.81 -18.58 1.39
N GLY A 204 -1.29 -17.53 0.75
CA GLY A 204 -0.09 -17.61 -0.08
C GLY A 204 0.20 -16.31 -0.83
N LYS A 205 1.28 -16.33 -1.61
CA LYS A 205 1.71 -15.23 -2.46
C LYS A 205 1.09 -15.33 -3.85
N VAL A 206 0.59 -14.23 -4.38
CA VAL A 206 0.25 -14.12 -5.81
C VAL A 206 1.55 -13.99 -6.59
N ILE A 207 1.92 -15.02 -7.33
CA ILE A 207 3.19 -15.09 -8.08
C ILE A 207 3.04 -14.70 -9.56
N GLY A 208 1.82 -14.63 -10.06
CA GLY A 208 1.54 -14.31 -11.45
C GLY A 208 0.10 -14.62 -11.84
N TYR A 209 -0.13 -14.77 -13.14
CA TYR A 209 -1.41 -15.24 -13.68
C TYR A 209 -1.19 -16.39 -14.67
N ALA A 210 -2.13 -17.32 -14.68
CA ALA A 210 -2.13 -18.46 -15.62
C ALA A 210 -2.45 -17.97 -17.04
N LYS A 211 -2.05 -18.81 -18.01
CA LYS A 211 -2.30 -18.58 -19.43
C LYS A 211 -3.78 -18.81 -19.78
#